data_300164d839cbb93aa680e08054caeb35
#
_entry.id   300164d839cbb93aa680e08054caeb35
#
_cell.length_a   1.000
_cell.length_b   1.000
_cell.length_c   1.000
_cell.angle_alpha   90.00
_cell.angle_beta   90.00
_cell.angle_gamma   90.00
#
_symmetry.space_group_name_H-M   'P 1'
#
loop_
_entity.id
_entity.type
_entity.pdbx_description
1 polymer ?
#
loop_
_entity_poly.entity_id
_entity_poly.type
_entity_poly.pdbx_seq_one_letter_code
_entity_poly.pdbx_strand_id
1 'polypeptide(L)'
;MCIRDRRDTPRHLFLDEAISSRAYEDLALPIGYQQTISQPYVVAKMTEHLISDERLTAIPLKDTLEIGTGCGYQTYLLSIFSKKVTTIERIKPLQEKAKKTLEELKVKNVNFILDDGNGLDNRKYDAILSAAAPLEVPLNLKERLNIGGKLILPVGDSKQQNLIFIKRISKDKYTEEKLEDVLFVPLLKGVVS
;
A
#
# COMPACT_ATOMS: atom_id res chain seq x y z
N MET A 1 10.03 -4.24 11.25
CA MET A 1 10.31 -5.20 10.15
C MET A 1 11.74 -5.71 10.30
N CYS A 2 11.89 -7.00 10.49
CA CYS A 2 13.17 -7.62 10.82
C CYS A 2 14.01 -7.83 9.52
N ILE A 3 15.34 -7.94 9.66
CA ILE A 3 16.26 -8.30 8.54
C ILE A 3 15.81 -9.61 7.84
N ARG A 4 15.17 -10.52 8.57
CA ARG A 4 14.59 -11.75 8.05
C ARG A 4 13.52 -11.47 6.98
N ASP A 5 12.65 -10.49 7.20
CA ASP A 5 11.54 -10.17 6.27
C ASP A 5 12.07 -9.63 4.92
N ARG A 6 13.21 -8.94 4.93
CA ARG A 6 13.89 -8.49 3.70
C ARG A 6 14.49 -9.66 2.89
N ARG A 7 14.93 -10.75 3.54
CA ARG A 7 15.47 -11.93 2.85
C ARG A 7 14.35 -12.76 2.23
N ASP A 8 13.18 -12.80 2.88
CA ASP A 8 12.05 -13.62 2.47
C ASP A 8 11.11 -12.87 1.48
N THR A 9 11.36 -11.57 1.23
CA THR A 9 10.61 -10.75 0.26
C THR A 9 11.49 -10.32 -0.89
N PRO A 10 11.46 -11.05 -2.03
CA PRO A 10 12.40 -10.86 -3.14
C PRO A 10 12.06 -9.60 -3.95
N ARG A 11 12.40 -8.42 -3.45
CA ARG A 11 12.07 -7.11 -4.06
C ARG A 11 12.57 -6.99 -5.50
N HIS A 12 13.68 -7.64 -5.84
CA HIS A 12 14.24 -7.63 -7.19
C HIS A 12 13.31 -8.24 -8.25
N LEU A 13 12.40 -9.14 -7.87
CA LEU A 13 11.40 -9.73 -8.78
C LEU A 13 10.30 -8.74 -9.20
N PHE A 14 10.18 -7.60 -8.52
CA PHE A 14 9.18 -6.56 -8.79
C PHE A 14 9.73 -5.42 -9.64
N LEU A 15 10.97 -5.52 -10.10
CA LEU A 15 11.66 -4.55 -10.94
C LEU A 15 12.01 -5.14 -12.30
N ASP A 16 12.26 -4.27 -13.27
CA ASP A 16 12.81 -4.70 -14.55
C ASP A 16 14.25 -5.17 -14.37
N GLU A 17 14.66 -6.16 -15.15
CA GLU A 17 15.98 -6.82 -15.05
C GLU A 17 17.13 -5.80 -15.06
N ALA A 18 17.02 -4.78 -15.92
CA ALA A 18 18.04 -3.72 -16.07
C ALA A 18 18.37 -2.95 -14.78
N ILE A 19 17.42 -2.90 -13.82
CA ILE A 19 17.59 -2.18 -12.55
C ILE A 19 17.43 -3.07 -11.32
N SER A 20 17.23 -4.35 -11.51
CA SER A 20 17.00 -5.33 -10.41
C SER A 20 18.16 -5.42 -9.44
N SER A 21 19.40 -5.19 -9.90
CA SER A 21 20.59 -5.13 -9.05
C SER A 21 20.51 -4.04 -7.97
N ARG A 22 19.76 -2.97 -8.21
CA ARG A 22 19.53 -1.86 -7.29
C ARG A 22 18.35 -2.05 -6.35
N ALA A 23 17.66 -3.18 -6.44
CA ALA A 23 16.41 -3.45 -5.72
C ALA A 23 16.51 -3.25 -4.19
N TYR A 24 17.68 -3.44 -3.63
CA TYR A 24 17.92 -3.39 -2.18
C TYR A 24 18.58 -2.10 -1.70
N GLU A 25 18.83 -1.15 -2.61
CA GLU A 25 19.15 0.23 -2.25
C GLU A 25 17.94 0.88 -1.57
N ASP A 26 18.17 1.72 -0.58
CA ASP A 26 17.07 2.41 0.12
C ASP A 26 16.59 3.63 -0.66
N LEU A 27 16.15 3.38 -1.89
CA LEU A 27 15.67 4.37 -2.86
C LEU A 27 14.35 3.92 -3.50
N ALA A 28 13.55 4.90 -3.93
CA ALA A 28 12.47 4.67 -4.89
C ALA A 28 13.07 4.46 -6.29
N LEU A 29 12.56 3.45 -7.03
CA LEU A 29 13.04 3.11 -8.36
C LEU A 29 11.88 3.11 -9.37
N PRO A 30 12.13 3.47 -10.65
CA PRO A 30 11.07 3.55 -11.66
C PRO A 30 10.53 2.15 -12.00
N ILE A 31 9.21 2.07 -12.22
CA ILE A 31 8.51 0.84 -12.66
C ILE A 31 7.74 1.06 -13.98
N GLY A 32 8.00 2.16 -14.68
CA GLY A 32 7.26 2.58 -15.86
C GLY A 32 6.07 3.49 -15.54
N TYR A 33 5.45 4.04 -16.57
CA TYR A 33 4.26 4.90 -16.47
C TYR A 33 4.40 6.09 -15.51
N GLN A 34 5.62 6.61 -15.33
CA GLN A 34 5.95 7.65 -14.34
C GLN A 34 5.63 7.23 -12.87
N GLN A 35 5.61 5.92 -12.62
CA GLN A 35 5.40 5.36 -11.29
C GLN A 35 6.70 4.78 -10.75
N THR A 36 6.75 4.59 -9.42
CA THR A 36 7.92 4.05 -8.74
C THR A 36 7.53 2.94 -7.76
N ILE A 37 8.42 1.99 -7.55
CA ILE A 37 8.40 1.18 -6.34
C ILE A 37 8.94 2.04 -5.18
N SER A 38 8.18 2.14 -4.10
CA SER A 38 8.56 2.97 -2.95
C SER A 38 9.84 2.48 -2.28
N GLN A 39 10.57 3.40 -1.66
CA GLN A 39 11.78 3.13 -0.88
C GLN A 39 11.55 2.02 0.16
N PRO A 40 12.47 1.05 0.32
CA PRO A 40 12.31 -0.06 1.27
C PRO A 40 12.00 0.36 2.71
N TYR A 41 12.65 1.41 3.20
CA TYR A 41 12.40 1.96 4.53
C TYR A 41 10.94 2.41 4.69
N VAL A 42 10.43 3.18 3.73
CA VAL A 42 9.05 3.70 3.77
C VAL A 42 8.02 2.57 3.70
N VAL A 43 8.23 1.59 2.81
CA VAL A 43 7.40 0.38 2.73
C VAL A 43 7.35 -0.36 4.06
N ALA A 44 8.52 -0.55 4.68
CA ALA A 44 8.63 -1.20 5.99
C ALA A 44 7.86 -0.44 7.06
N LYS A 45 8.06 0.88 7.13
CA LYS A 45 7.42 1.76 8.10
C LYS A 45 5.90 1.77 7.95
N MET A 46 5.40 1.90 6.73
CA MET A 46 3.96 1.86 6.47
C MET A 46 3.36 0.51 6.90
N THR A 47 4.01 -0.59 6.55
CA THR A 47 3.55 -1.93 6.93
C THR A 47 3.57 -2.12 8.45
N GLU A 48 4.64 -1.71 9.13
CA GLU A 48 4.79 -1.82 10.57
C GLU A 48 3.67 -1.10 11.32
N HIS A 49 3.33 0.15 10.93
CA HIS A 49 2.24 0.90 11.56
C HIS A 49 0.88 0.20 11.41
N LEU A 50 0.63 -0.46 10.28
CA LEU A 50 -0.62 -1.21 10.09
C LEU A 50 -0.69 -2.47 10.97
N ILE A 51 0.43 -3.18 11.11
CA ILE A 51 0.46 -4.46 11.85
C ILE A 51 0.83 -4.31 13.33
N SER A 52 1.33 -3.14 13.76
CA SER A 52 1.70 -2.89 15.16
C SER A 52 0.46 -2.86 16.05
N ASP A 53 0.17 -3.99 16.69
CA ASP A 53 -0.78 -4.08 17.79
C ASP A 53 -0.25 -5.13 18.77
N GLU A 54 -0.37 -4.88 20.08
CA GLU A 54 0.14 -5.73 21.15
C GLU A 54 -0.51 -7.14 21.19
N ARG A 55 -1.52 -7.38 20.33
CA ARG A 55 -2.28 -8.61 20.24
C ARG A 55 -1.89 -9.51 19.06
N LEU A 56 -0.69 -9.38 18.53
CA LEU A 56 -0.28 -10.03 17.28
C LEU A 56 -0.41 -11.56 17.33
N THR A 57 -1.44 -12.05 16.66
CA THR A 57 -1.50 -13.40 16.10
C THR A 57 -0.69 -13.47 14.82
N ALA A 58 -0.37 -14.65 14.33
CA ALA A 58 0.46 -14.84 13.12
C ALA A 58 -0.07 -14.11 11.87
N ILE A 59 -1.39 -13.82 11.79
CA ILE A 59 -2.02 -13.04 10.72
C ILE A 59 -2.94 -12.00 11.38
N PRO A 60 -2.45 -10.77 11.59
CA PRO A 60 -3.14 -9.76 12.39
C PRO A 60 -4.36 -9.12 11.70
N LEU A 61 -4.38 -9.06 10.36
CA LEU A 61 -5.40 -8.35 9.59
C LEU A 61 -6.34 -9.33 8.89
N LYS A 62 -7.67 -9.09 8.95
CA LYS A 62 -8.64 -9.89 8.19
C LYS A 62 -8.76 -9.37 6.76
N ASP A 63 -9.12 -8.11 6.62
CA ASP A 63 -9.33 -7.44 5.33
C ASP A 63 -8.47 -6.18 5.24
N THR A 64 -7.66 -6.12 4.20
CA THR A 64 -6.79 -4.97 3.89
C THR A 64 -7.13 -4.39 2.53
N LEU A 65 -7.18 -3.07 2.43
CA LEU A 65 -7.28 -2.32 1.18
C LEU A 65 -5.96 -1.64 0.88
N GLU A 66 -5.51 -1.76 -0.36
CA GLU A 66 -4.40 -1.00 -0.92
C GLU A 66 -4.86 -0.14 -2.09
N ILE A 67 -4.44 1.12 -2.12
CA ILE A 67 -4.61 2.03 -3.25
C ILE A 67 -3.23 2.24 -3.89
N GLY A 68 -3.09 1.87 -5.16
CA GLY A 68 -1.82 1.92 -5.89
C GLY A 68 -1.06 0.60 -5.79
N THR A 69 -1.48 -0.43 -6.55
CA THR A 69 -0.78 -1.72 -6.67
C THR A 69 0.65 -1.55 -7.19
N GLY A 70 0.83 -0.67 -8.20
CA GLY A 70 2.10 -0.46 -8.87
C GLY A 70 2.69 -1.77 -9.39
N CYS A 71 3.92 -2.11 -8.97
CA CYS A 71 4.55 -3.40 -9.31
C CYS A 71 4.09 -4.57 -8.44
N GLY A 72 3.30 -4.35 -7.38
CA GLY A 72 2.80 -5.40 -6.48
C GLY A 72 3.69 -5.70 -5.27
N TYR A 73 4.79 -4.99 -5.05
CA TYR A 73 5.69 -5.26 -3.93
C TYR A 73 5.03 -5.00 -2.56
N GLN A 74 4.37 -3.85 -2.39
CA GLN A 74 3.62 -3.55 -1.17
C GLN A 74 2.43 -4.53 -1.01
N THR A 75 1.75 -4.87 -2.12
CA THR A 75 0.68 -5.88 -2.14
C THR A 75 1.16 -7.23 -1.63
N TYR A 76 2.35 -7.66 -2.07
CA TYR A 76 2.99 -8.90 -1.60
C TYR A 76 3.20 -8.89 -0.10
N LEU A 77 3.77 -7.81 0.45
CA LEU A 77 3.97 -7.69 1.90
C LEU A 77 2.64 -7.70 2.66
N LEU A 78 1.65 -6.95 2.20
CA LEU A 78 0.31 -6.95 2.84
C LEU A 78 -0.32 -8.34 2.80
N SER A 79 -0.08 -9.13 1.75
CA SER A 79 -0.61 -10.49 1.64
C SER A 79 -0.09 -11.45 2.71
N ILE A 80 1.12 -11.21 3.23
CA ILE A 80 1.72 -12.02 4.32
C ILE A 80 1.01 -11.75 5.65
N PHE A 81 0.57 -10.52 5.89
CA PHE A 81 0.00 -10.08 7.15
C PHE A 81 -1.53 -10.00 7.15
N SER A 82 -2.18 -10.34 6.04
CA SER A 82 -3.64 -10.23 5.88
C SER A 82 -4.25 -11.55 5.45
N LYS A 83 -5.48 -11.84 5.89
CA LYS A 83 -6.25 -12.97 5.33
C LYS A 83 -6.70 -12.69 3.91
N LYS A 84 -7.01 -11.42 3.61
CA LYS A 84 -7.43 -10.97 2.29
C LYS A 84 -6.91 -9.55 2.04
N VAL A 85 -6.35 -9.33 0.86
CA VAL A 85 -5.97 -8.02 0.35
C VAL A 85 -6.85 -7.68 -0.85
N THR A 86 -7.43 -6.49 -0.87
CA THR A 86 -7.99 -5.90 -2.07
C THR A 86 -7.05 -4.80 -2.50
N THR A 87 -6.51 -4.88 -3.72
CA THR A 87 -5.60 -3.87 -4.25
C THR A 87 -6.19 -3.22 -5.49
N ILE A 88 -6.04 -1.91 -5.58
CA ILE A 88 -6.60 -1.07 -6.64
C ILE A 88 -5.47 -0.43 -7.41
N GLU A 89 -5.54 -0.55 -8.73
CA GLU A 89 -4.61 0.10 -9.66
C GLU A 89 -5.39 0.75 -10.79
N ARG A 90 -5.01 1.99 -11.15
CA ARG A 90 -5.62 2.71 -12.26
C ARG A 90 -4.94 2.47 -13.61
N ILE A 91 -3.70 1.97 -13.59
CA ILE A 91 -2.88 1.73 -14.78
C ILE A 91 -2.91 0.24 -15.11
N LYS A 92 -3.72 -0.14 -16.10
CA LYS A 92 -3.95 -1.54 -16.46
C LYS A 92 -2.67 -2.34 -16.71
N PRO A 93 -1.67 -1.88 -17.48
CA PRO A 93 -0.45 -2.65 -17.71
C PRO A 93 0.36 -2.91 -16.43
N LEU A 94 0.35 -1.98 -15.45
CA LEU A 94 1.00 -2.20 -14.15
C LEU A 94 0.26 -3.29 -13.37
N GLN A 95 -1.07 -3.22 -13.32
CA GLN A 95 -1.86 -4.23 -12.64
C GLN A 95 -1.64 -5.63 -13.21
N GLU A 96 -1.62 -5.77 -14.54
CA GLU A 96 -1.39 -7.05 -15.22
C GLU A 96 0.00 -7.62 -14.89
N LYS A 97 1.04 -6.77 -14.91
CA LYS A 97 2.41 -7.16 -14.52
C LYS A 97 2.47 -7.59 -13.06
N ALA A 98 1.89 -6.80 -12.14
CA ALA A 98 1.85 -7.13 -10.72
C ALA A 98 1.12 -8.45 -10.46
N LYS A 99 -0.03 -8.67 -11.12
CA LYS A 99 -0.80 -9.90 -11.01
C LYS A 99 0.04 -11.11 -11.42
N LYS A 100 0.72 -11.06 -12.56
CA LYS A 100 1.60 -12.12 -13.03
C LYS A 100 2.70 -12.43 -12.02
N THR A 101 3.41 -11.40 -11.52
CA THR A 101 4.47 -11.57 -10.52
C THR A 101 3.95 -12.23 -9.24
N LEU A 102 2.78 -11.82 -8.74
CA LEU A 102 2.20 -12.39 -7.54
C LEU A 102 1.68 -13.82 -7.74
N GLU A 103 1.20 -14.16 -8.94
CA GLU A 103 0.85 -15.54 -9.33
C GLU A 103 2.09 -16.45 -9.34
N GLU A 104 3.21 -16.00 -9.90
CA GLU A 104 4.50 -16.71 -9.90
C GLU A 104 5.02 -16.94 -8.46
N LEU A 105 4.80 -15.97 -7.57
CA LEU A 105 5.10 -16.08 -6.15
C LEU A 105 4.04 -16.87 -5.34
N LYS A 106 3.04 -17.46 -6.03
CA LYS A 106 1.98 -18.30 -5.44
C LYS A 106 1.11 -17.60 -4.40
N VAL A 107 0.97 -16.28 -4.50
CA VAL A 107 0.07 -15.49 -3.65
C VAL A 107 -1.38 -15.74 -4.06
N LYS A 108 -2.25 -16.11 -3.10
CA LYS A 108 -3.64 -16.54 -3.39
C LYS A 108 -4.72 -15.67 -2.75
N ASN A 109 -4.35 -14.78 -1.85
CA ASN A 109 -5.27 -14.00 -1.03
C ASN A 109 -5.41 -12.54 -1.47
N VAL A 110 -5.07 -12.23 -2.73
CA VAL A 110 -5.13 -10.89 -3.32
C VAL A 110 -6.25 -10.80 -4.35
N ASN A 111 -7.10 -9.79 -4.22
CA ASN A 111 -8.12 -9.41 -5.19
C ASN A 111 -7.72 -8.11 -5.88
N PHE A 112 -7.57 -8.14 -7.20
CA PHE A 112 -7.18 -6.98 -8.01
C PHE A 112 -8.41 -6.28 -8.58
N ILE A 113 -8.47 -4.96 -8.45
CA ILE A 113 -9.50 -4.10 -9.01
C ILE A 113 -8.84 -3.04 -9.90
N LEU A 114 -9.26 -2.96 -11.15
CA LEU A 114 -8.84 -1.89 -12.06
C LEU A 114 -9.78 -0.71 -11.86
N ASP A 115 -9.33 0.27 -11.08
CA ASP A 115 -10.11 1.47 -10.71
C ASP A 115 -9.17 2.57 -10.21
N ASP A 116 -9.65 3.79 -10.09
CA ASP A 116 -8.90 4.92 -9.54
C ASP A 116 -9.10 5.12 -8.03
N GLY A 117 -9.84 4.22 -7.38
CA GLY A 117 -10.16 4.26 -5.96
C GLY A 117 -11.38 5.10 -5.58
N ASN A 118 -12.06 5.72 -6.55
CA ASN A 118 -13.30 6.48 -6.29
C ASN A 118 -14.55 5.59 -6.24
N GLY A 119 -14.57 4.49 -7.02
CA GLY A 119 -15.70 3.56 -7.15
C GLY A 119 -15.78 2.47 -6.08
N LEU A 120 -15.10 2.63 -4.95
CA LEU A 120 -15.09 1.63 -3.88
C LEU A 120 -16.48 1.35 -3.33
N ASP A 121 -16.80 0.08 -3.15
CA ASP A 121 -18.00 -0.35 -2.43
C ASP A 121 -17.96 0.06 -0.93
N ASN A 122 -19.06 -0.19 -0.23
CA ASN A 122 -19.21 0.19 1.20
C ASN A 122 -18.55 -0.79 2.19
N ARG A 123 -17.65 -1.67 1.71
CA ARG A 123 -16.90 -2.58 2.60
C ARG A 123 -16.05 -1.81 3.60
N LYS A 124 -15.85 -2.45 4.74
CA LYS A 124 -14.98 -1.96 5.81
C LYS A 124 -13.71 -2.81 5.85
N TYR A 125 -12.61 -2.19 6.28
CA TYR A 125 -11.29 -2.78 6.32
C TYR A 125 -10.64 -2.60 7.69
N ASP A 126 -9.81 -3.55 8.07
CA ASP A 126 -8.99 -3.45 9.29
C ASP A 126 -7.76 -2.58 9.05
N ALA A 127 -7.27 -2.59 7.81
CA ALA A 127 -6.17 -1.75 7.39
C ALA A 127 -6.41 -1.18 5.98
N ILE A 128 -6.03 0.06 5.79
CA ILE A 128 -6.00 0.73 4.49
C ILE A 128 -4.62 1.36 4.30
N LEU A 129 -4.01 1.13 3.14
CA LEU A 129 -2.75 1.76 2.73
C LEU A 129 -2.96 2.46 1.39
N SER A 130 -2.52 3.70 1.27
CA SER A 130 -2.39 4.34 -0.04
C SER A 130 -0.92 4.55 -0.39
N ALA A 131 -0.51 4.06 -1.56
CA ALA A 131 0.80 4.30 -2.17
C ALA A 131 0.80 5.50 -3.15
N ALA A 132 -0.26 6.32 -3.10
CA ALA A 132 -0.39 7.55 -3.86
C ALA A 132 -0.90 8.67 -2.94
N ALA A 133 -0.43 9.90 -3.15
CA ALA A 133 -0.70 11.05 -2.31
C ALA A 133 -1.93 11.84 -2.79
N PRO A 134 -3.04 11.86 -2.03
CA PRO A 134 -4.08 12.87 -2.20
C PRO A 134 -3.63 14.21 -1.59
N LEU A 135 -4.25 15.31 -2.01
CA LEU A 135 -4.01 16.64 -1.42
C LEU A 135 -4.48 16.73 0.03
N GLU A 136 -5.55 16.02 0.36
CA GLU A 136 -6.15 15.95 1.69
C GLU A 136 -6.55 14.50 2.00
N VAL A 137 -6.71 14.17 3.30
CA VAL A 137 -7.15 12.83 3.70
C VAL A 137 -8.56 12.54 3.17
N PRO A 138 -8.75 11.54 2.28
CA PRO A 138 -10.05 11.27 1.72
C PRO A 138 -11.02 10.74 2.80
N LEU A 139 -12.15 11.43 2.99
CA LEU A 139 -13.15 11.05 3.98
C LEU A 139 -13.70 9.63 3.73
N ASN A 140 -13.91 9.29 2.46
CA ASN A 140 -14.36 7.97 2.05
C ASN A 140 -13.43 6.83 2.49
N LEU A 141 -12.12 7.04 2.61
CA LEU A 141 -11.19 6.05 3.14
C LEU A 141 -11.27 5.95 4.67
N LYS A 142 -11.38 7.09 5.37
CA LYS A 142 -11.56 7.08 6.83
C LYS A 142 -12.84 6.34 7.23
N GLU A 143 -13.93 6.61 6.53
CA GLU A 143 -15.22 5.97 6.79
C GLU A 143 -15.20 4.45 6.54
N ARG A 144 -14.31 3.95 5.66
CA ARG A 144 -14.14 2.53 5.38
C ARG A 144 -13.29 1.76 6.40
N LEU A 145 -12.79 2.40 7.43
CA LEU A 145 -12.14 1.67 8.51
C LEU A 145 -13.17 0.96 9.41
N ASN A 146 -12.87 -0.25 9.82
CA ASN A 146 -13.49 -0.87 10.98
C ASN A 146 -13.17 -0.07 12.25
N ILE A 147 -13.95 -0.20 13.32
CA ILE A 147 -13.54 0.31 14.64
C ILE A 147 -12.26 -0.44 15.05
N GLY A 148 -11.22 0.29 15.44
CA GLY A 148 -9.86 -0.23 15.64
C GLY A 148 -9.02 -0.31 14.37
N GLY A 149 -9.64 -0.10 13.19
CA GLY A 149 -8.94 -0.11 11.90
C GLY A 149 -7.98 1.06 11.72
N LYS A 150 -7.00 0.87 10.85
CA LYS A 150 -5.86 1.77 10.64
C LYS A 150 -5.77 2.18 9.17
N LEU A 151 -5.44 3.43 8.93
CA LEU A 151 -5.16 3.98 7.60
C LEU A 151 -3.79 4.64 7.61
N ILE A 152 -2.96 4.35 6.63
CA ILE A 152 -1.69 5.04 6.41
C ILE A 152 -1.60 5.50 4.97
N LEU A 153 -1.26 6.78 4.79
CA LEU A 153 -1.17 7.38 3.46
C LEU A 153 -0.25 8.60 3.47
N PRO A 154 0.45 8.89 2.34
CA PRO A 154 1.04 10.20 2.12
C PRO A 154 -0.06 11.22 1.84
N VAL A 155 0.07 12.44 2.34
CA VAL A 155 -0.87 13.56 2.09
C VAL A 155 -0.10 14.82 1.77
N GLY A 156 -0.48 15.50 0.71
CA GLY A 156 0.11 16.76 0.27
C GLY A 156 0.26 16.87 -1.24
N ASP A 157 0.92 17.92 -1.67
CA ASP A 157 1.16 18.23 -3.08
C ASP A 157 2.51 17.66 -3.59
N SER A 158 2.91 18.05 -4.80
CA SER A 158 4.18 17.60 -5.40
C SER A 158 5.44 18.18 -4.73
N LYS A 159 5.31 19.15 -3.81
CA LYS A 159 6.43 19.82 -3.13
C LYS A 159 6.59 19.36 -1.70
N GLN A 160 5.49 19.10 -1.02
CA GLN A 160 5.50 18.73 0.38
C GLN A 160 4.38 17.73 0.69
N GLN A 161 4.77 16.57 1.20
CA GLN A 161 3.87 15.52 1.63
C GLN A 161 4.30 15.02 3.00
N ASN A 162 3.31 14.63 3.80
CA ASN A 162 3.51 14.01 5.09
C ASN A 162 2.90 12.61 5.09
N LEU A 163 3.60 11.65 5.65
CA LEU A 163 3.02 10.35 5.94
C LEU A 163 2.10 10.49 7.15
N ILE A 164 0.83 10.23 6.95
CA ILE A 164 -0.22 10.36 7.97
C ILE A 164 -0.69 8.97 8.37
N PHE A 165 -0.77 8.74 9.69
CA PHE A 165 -1.34 7.54 10.28
C PHE A 165 -2.64 7.88 11.01
N ILE A 166 -3.71 7.15 10.72
CA ILE A 166 -5.03 7.35 11.28
C ILE A 166 -5.53 6.03 11.87
N LYS A 167 -6.06 6.07 13.10
CA LYS A 167 -6.75 4.94 13.73
C LYS A 167 -8.19 5.33 14.06
N ARG A 168 -9.14 4.49 13.67
CA ARG A 168 -10.54 4.67 14.04
C ARG A 168 -10.79 4.14 15.45
N ILE A 169 -11.18 5.01 16.38
CA ILE A 169 -11.38 4.66 17.79
C ILE A 169 -12.85 4.26 18.06
N SER A 170 -13.79 4.98 17.45
CA SER A 170 -15.23 4.69 17.55
C SER A 170 -15.94 5.07 16.26
N LYS A 171 -17.27 5.03 16.25
CA LYS A 171 -18.09 5.39 15.06
C LYS A 171 -17.65 6.71 14.44
N ASP A 172 -17.43 7.74 15.24
CA ASP A 172 -17.18 9.11 14.77
C ASP A 172 -15.87 9.71 15.30
N LYS A 173 -15.02 8.88 15.97
CA LYS A 173 -13.76 9.34 16.56
C LYS A 173 -12.57 8.66 15.92
N TYR A 174 -11.61 9.47 15.50
CA TYR A 174 -10.33 9.06 14.91
C TYR A 174 -9.18 9.73 15.67
N THR A 175 -8.04 9.06 15.73
CA THR A 175 -6.75 9.69 16.03
C THR A 175 -6.00 9.86 14.74
N GLU A 176 -5.22 10.92 14.64
CA GLU A 176 -4.39 11.23 13.48
C GLU A 176 -2.99 11.63 13.96
N GLU A 177 -1.97 11.07 13.36
CA GLU A 177 -0.57 11.31 13.67
C GLU A 177 0.20 11.59 12.38
N LYS A 178 0.98 12.67 12.37
CA LYS A 178 1.96 12.96 11.34
C LYS A 178 3.26 12.26 11.71
N LEU A 179 3.74 11.36 10.82
CA LEU A 179 4.92 10.54 11.09
C LEU A 179 6.20 11.20 10.58
N GLU A 180 6.29 11.44 9.26
CA GLU A 180 7.48 12.00 8.62
C GLU A 180 7.17 12.61 7.26
N ASP A 181 8.11 13.38 6.74
CA ASP A 181 8.04 13.91 5.37
C ASP A 181 8.38 12.81 4.37
N VAL A 182 7.58 12.71 3.30
CA VAL A 182 7.73 11.71 2.24
C VAL A 182 7.45 12.36 0.88
N LEU A 183 7.73 11.63 -0.21
CA LEU A 183 7.34 12.06 -1.55
C LEU A 183 6.84 10.84 -2.34
N PHE A 184 5.56 10.84 -2.64
CA PHE A 184 4.86 9.84 -3.45
C PHE A 184 4.28 10.44 -4.71
N VAL A 185 3.95 9.57 -5.67
CA VAL A 185 3.16 9.95 -6.84
C VAL A 185 1.77 10.45 -6.42
N PRO A 186 1.16 11.39 -7.15
CA PRO A 186 -0.15 11.91 -6.80
C PRO A 186 -1.25 10.86 -7.00
N LEU A 187 -2.28 10.91 -6.17
CA LEU A 187 -3.52 10.16 -6.36
C LEU A 187 -4.34 10.82 -7.48
N LEU A 188 -4.37 10.18 -8.65
CA LEU A 188 -5.02 10.71 -9.84
C LEU A 188 -6.31 9.97 -10.16
N LYS A 189 -7.28 10.68 -10.75
CA LYS A 189 -8.55 10.13 -11.23
C LYS A 189 -8.41 9.50 -12.62
N GLY A 190 -9.31 8.57 -12.90
CA GLY A 190 -9.46 7.92 -14.19
C GLY A 190 -8.52 6.74 -14.41
N VAL A 191 -9.02 5.72 -15.10
CA VAL A 191 -8.28 4.51 -15.48
C VAL A 191 -7.49 4.75 -16.76
N VAL A 192 -6.28 4.16 -16.84
CA VAL A 192 -5.39 4.20 -17.99
C VAL A 192 -5.27 2.77 -18.56
N SER A 193 -5.62 2.62 -19.84
CA SER A 193 -5.58 1.35 -20.59
C SER A 193 -4.23 1.09 -21.21
#